data_296969fa7f88a5007c7f5eb823db64fc
#
_entry.id   296969fa7f88a5007c7f5eb823db64fc
#
_cell.length_a   1.000
_cell.length_b   1.000
_cell.length_c   1.000
_cell.angle_alpha   90.00
_cell.angle_beta   90.00
_cell.angle_gamma   90.00
#
_symmetry.space_group_name_H-M   'P 1'
#
loop_
_entity.id
_entity.type
_entity.pdbx_description
1 polymer ?
#
loop_
_entity_poly.entity_id
_entity_poly.type
_entity_poly.pdbx_seq_one_letter_code
_entity_poly.pdbx_strand_id
1 'polypeptide(L)'
;MFELSVQAEFCAAHAIVMAGQREAVHGHNWRVTATVAGPSLDADGLLCDFHLVEAVLREVIGPYHNADLNRVPPFTDVNPTAENVAKHIADTLAARLGGRLPPGAGVAWVRVTEAPGCSTTYRPGQGRRGSGAGV
;
A
#
# COMPACT_ATOMS: atom_id res chain seq x y z
N MET A 1 20.06 1.95 8.30
CA MET A 1 18.74 1.80 7.62
C MET A 1 17.94 3.08 7.79
N PHE A 2 17.48 3.63 6.69
CA PHE A 2 16.62 4.80 6.70
C PHE A 2 15.22 4.42 6.25
N GLU A 3 14.21 5.07 6.77
CA GLU A 3 12.82 4.94 6.32
C GLU A 3 12.27 6.32 5.96
N LEU A 4 11.55 6.37 4.85
CA LEU A 4 10.89 7.54 4.34
C LEU A 4 9.42 7.22 4.14
N SER A 5 8.52 8.01 4.71
CA SER A 5 7.09 7.77 4.63
C SER A 5 6.37 8.92 3.95
N VAL A 6 5.36 8.57 3.15
CA VAL A 6 4.41 9.51 2.56
C VAL A 6 3.00 9.08 2.92
N GLN A 7 2.07 10.04 2.94
CA GLN A 7 0.66 9.76 3.22
C GLN A 7 -0.22 10.31 2.11
N ALA A 8 -1.32 9.62 1.86
CA ALA A 8 -2.38 10.07 0.99
C ALA A 8 -3.71 9.54 1.51
N GLU A 9 -4.81 10.14 1.06
CA GLU A 9 -6.14 9.73 1.46
C GLU A 9 -7.02 9.51 0.24
N PHE A 10 -7.98 8.61 0.36
CA PHE A 10 -9.06 8.47 -0.60
C PHE A 10 -10.36 8.17 0.13
N CYS A 11 -11.47 8.65 -0.43
CA CYS A 11 -12.81 8.40 0.07
C CYS A 11 -13.42 7.29 -0.78
N ALA A 12 -13.82 6.19 -0.17
CA ALA A 12 -14.39 5.07 -0.91
C ALA A 12 -15.38 4.28 -0.06
N ALA A 13 -16.35 3.70 -0.74
CA ALA A 13 -17.29 2.77 -0.14
C ALA A 13 -16.80 1.33 -0.35
N HIS A 14 -17.24 0.44 0.52
CA HIS A 14 -17.05 -0.99 0.36
C HIS A 14 -18.12 -1.77 1.13
N ALA A 15 -18.24 -3.03 0.79
CA ALA A 15 -18.94 -4.04 1.56
C ALA A 15 -18.05 -5.28 1.60
N ILE A 16 -17.71 -5.74 2.80
CA ILE A 16 -16.91 -6.96 2.96
C ILE A 16 -17.81 -8.15 3.25
N VAL A 17 -17.29 -9.33 2.97
CA VAL A 17 -17.94 -10.59 3.33
C VAL A 17 -17.19 -11.18 4.52
N MET A 18 -17.93 -11.48 5.59
CA MET A 18 -17.40 -12.17 6.77
C MET A 18 -18.27 -13.40 7.06
N ALA A 19 -17.63 -14.55 7.19
CA ALA A 19 -18.32 -15.81 7.48
C ALA A 19 -19.50 -16.09 6.52
N GLY A 20 -19.31 -15.78 5.23
CA GLY A 20 -20.33 -15.94 4.20
C GLY A 20 -21.43 -14.89 4.18
N GLN A 21 -21.36 -13.90 5.07
CA GLN A 21 -22.35 -12.83 5.15
C GLN A 21 -21.78 -11.53 4.60
N ARG A 22 -22.48 -10.94 3.63
CA ARG A 22 -22.12 -9.63 3.08
C ARG A 22 -22.73 -8.53 3.94
N GLU A 23 -21.90 -7.61 4.41
CA GLU A 23 -22.37 -6.44 5.15
C GLU A 23 -23.00 -5.39 4.21
N ALA A 24 -23.70 -4.41 4.78
CA ALA A 24 -24.20 -3.26 4.04
C ALA A 24 -23.02 -2.40 3.52
N VAL A 25 -23.19 -1.84 2.32
CA VAL A 25 -22.20 -0.91 1.76
C VAL A 25 -22.11 0.33 2.64
N HIS A 26 -20.88 0.72 2.97
CA HIS A 26 -20.62 1.93 3.76
C HIS A 26 -19.31 2.57 3.30
N GLY A 27 -19.12 3.83 3.66
CA GLY A 27 -17.96 4.60 3.20
C GLY A 27 -17.01 4.96 4.32
N HIS A 28 -15.75 5.16 3.92
CA HIS A 28 -14.68 5.60 4.82
C HIS A 28 -13.80 6.64 4.13
N ASN A 29 -13.12 7.43 4.93
CA ASN A 29 -11.95 8.18 4.51
C ASN A 29 -10.73 7.32 4.82
N TRP A 30 -10.20 6.69 3.79
CA TRP A 30 -9.07 5.77 3.90
C TRP A 30 -7.77 6.56 3.91
N ARG A 31 -6.98 6.41 4.96
CA ARG A 31 -5.65 7.01 5.02
C ARG A 31 -4.62 5.94 4.71
N VAL A 32 -3.71 6.25 3.78
CA VAL A 32 -2.65 5.35 3.39
C VAL A 32 -1.32 5.97 3.77
N THR A 33 -0.49 5.21 4.49
CA THR A 33 0.90 5.55 4.75
C THR A 33 1.77 4.51 4.05
N ALA A 34 2.64 4.98 3.15
CA ALA A 34 3.58 4.12 2.44
C ALA A 34 5.00 4.46 2.89
N THR A 35 5.80 3.44 3.19
CA THR A 35 7.16 3.61 3.67
C THR A 35 8.14 2.86 2.78
N VAL A 36 9.14 3.60 2.31
CA VAL A 36 10.31 3.09 1.59
C VAL A 36 11.46 3.02 2.57
N ALA A 37 12.22 1.94 2.55
CA ALA A 37 13.40 1.76 3.40
C ALA A 37 14.62 1.43 2.56
N GLY A 38 15.80 1.82 3.02
CA GLY A 38 17.05 1.53 2.37
C GLY A 38 18.25 1.77 3.29
N PRO A 39 19.40 1.13 2.96
CA PRO A 39 20.57 1.12 3.84
C PRO A 39 21.43 2.38 3.75
N SER A 40 21.31 3.15 2.66
CA SER A 40 22.25 4.24 2.40
C SER A 40 21.57 5.41 1.70
N LEU A 41 22.25 6.56 1.74
CA LEU A 41 21.81 7.79 1.11
C LEU A 41 22.64 8.06 -0.14
N ASP A 42 22.09 8.84 -1.07
CA ASP A 42 22.82 9.31 -2.25
C ASP A 42 23.77 10.47 -1.90
N ALA A 43 24.39 11.06 -2.94
CA ALA A 43 25.35 12.15 -2.78
C ALA A 43 24.73 13.42 -2.17
N ASP A 44 23.43 13.59 -2.29
CA ASP A 44 22.69 14.71 -1.74
C ASP A 44 22.15 14.43 -0.33
N GLY A 45 22.38 13.24 0.20
CA GLY A 45 21.88 12.84 1.50
C GLY A 45 20.43 12.36 1.49
N LEU A 46 19.92 11.89 0.35
CA LEU A 46 18.55 11.43 0.19
C LEU A 46 18.50 9.91 0.03
N LEU A 47 17.54 9.28 0.70
CA LEU A 47 17.17 7.90 0.40
C LEU A 47 16.50 7.82 -0.97
N CYS A 48 15.55 8.69 -1.20
CA CYS A 48 14.91 8.95 -2.49
C CYS A 48 14.09 10.25 -2.36
N ASP A 49 13.49 10.68 -3.47
CA ASP A 49 12.65 11.89 -3.47
C ASP A 49 11.24 11.55 -2.92
N PHE A 50 10.79 12.27 -1.90
CA PHE A 50 9.43 12.19 -1.39
C PHE A 50 8.39 12.33 -2.51
N HIS A 51 8.62 13.26 -3.43
CA HIS A 51 7.66 13.57 -4.50
C HIS A 51 7.46 12.38 -5.45
N LEU A 52 8.51 11.59 -5.69
CA LEU A 52 8.40 10.39 -6.50
C LEU A 52 7.45 9.38 -5.85
N VAL A 53 7.68 9.08 -4.58
CA VAL A 53 6.88 8.10 -3.85
C VAL A 53 5.43 8.58 -3.71
N GLU A 54 5.25 9.86 -3.38
CA GLU A 54 3.93 10.46 -3.27
C GLU A 54 3.15 10.42 -4.58
N ALA A 55 3.81 10.78 -5.69
CA ALA A 55 3.17 10.78 -7.01
C ALA A 55 2.72 9.38 -7.41
N VAL A 56 3.57 8.38 -7.22
CA VAL A 56 3.21 6.99 -7.54
C VAL A 56 2.10 6.48 -6.64
N LEU A 57 2.14 6.80 -5.34
CA LEU A 57 1.08 6.43 -4.43
C LEU A 57 -0.27 7.03 -4.87
N ARG A 58 -0.29 8.29 -5.26
CA ARG A 58 -1.51 8.95 -5.76
C ARG A 58 -2.04 8.29 -7.04
N GLU A 59 -1.16 7.86 -7.93
CA GLU A 59 -1.56 7.10 -9.13
C GLU A 59 -2.19 5.76 -8.75
N VAL A 60 -1.62 5.07 -7.77
CA VAL A 60 -2.12 3.76 -7.33
C VAL A 60 -3.51 3.87 -6.73
N ILE A 61 -3.75 4.87 -5.89
CA ILE A 61 -5.03 5.03 -5.20
C ILE A 61 -6.07 5.83 -6.00
N GLY A 62 -5.67 6.49 -7.08
CA GLY A 62 -6.56 7.32 -7.89
C GLY A 62 -7.85 6.62 -8.30
N PRO A 63 -7.82 5.37 -8.80
CA PRO A 63 -9.04 4.64 -9.18
C PRO A 63 -10.00 4.38 -8.03
N TYR A 64 -9.54 4.46 -6.79
CA TYR A 64 -10.37 4.17 -5.60
C TYR A 64 -11.10 5.40 -5.08
N HIS A 65 -10.62 6.60 -5.42
CA HIS A 65 -11.17 7.83 -4.91
C HIS A 65 -12.60 8.05 -5.41
N ASN A 66 -13.53 8.29 -4.48
CA ASN A 66 -14.95 8.45 -4.74
C ASN A 66 -15.59 7.23 -5.43
N ALA A 67 -15.05 6.04 -5.19
CA ALA A 67 -15.50 4.80 -5.80
C ALA A 67 -16.16 3.87 -4.79
N ASP A 68 -16.88 2.89 -5.32
CA ASP A 68 -17.25 1.67 -4.60
C ASP A 68 -16.16 0.63 -4.91
N LEU A 69 -15.36 0.27 -3.92
CA LEU A 69 -14.23 -0.65 -4.12
C LEU A 69 -14.66 -1.99 -4.70
N ASN A 70 -15.85 -2.47 -4.37
CA ASN A 70 -16.37 -3.73 -4.89
C ASN A 70 -16.56 -3.74 -6.42
N ARG A 71 -16.51 -2.57 -7.04
CA ARG A 71 -16.63 -2.40 -8.50
C ARG A 71 -15.32 -2.07 -9.18
N VAL A 72 -14.23 -1.99 -8.43
CA VAL A 72 -12.90 -1.61 -8.96
C VAL A 72 -11.96 -2.80 -8.83
N PRO A 73 -11.36 -3.29 -9.93
CA PRO A 73 -10.38 -4.37 -9.85
C PRO A 73 -9.20 -3.98 -8.93
N PRO A 74 -8.66 -4.91 -8.13
CA PRO A 74 -8.97 -6.34 -8.06
C PRO A 74 -10.14 -6.69 -7.13
N PHE A 75 -10.79 -5.70 -6.53
CA PHE A 75 -11.79 -5.89 -5.49
C PHE A 75 -13.17 -6.31 -6.02
N THR A 76 -13.31 -6.43 -7.35
CA THR A 76 -14.42 -7.14 -7.97
C THR A 76 -14.41 -8.62 -7.65
N ASP A 77 -13.21 -9.20 -7.39
CA ASP A 77 -13.01 -10.62 -7.12
C ASP A 77 -12.40 -10.89 -5.75
N VAL A 78 -11.72 -9.90 -5.18
CA VAL A 78 -11.06 -9.98 -3.88
C VAL A 78 -11.85 -9.16 -2.87
N ASN A 79 -12.12 -9.74 -1.73
CA ASN A 79 -12.85 -9.07 -0.65
C ASN A 79 -12.10 -7.77 -0.24
N PRO A 80 -12.72 -6.59 -0.33
CA PRO A 80 -12.03 -5.31 -0.09
C PRO A 80 -11.87 -5.00 1.40
N THR A 81 -11.28 -5.91 2.14
CA THR A 81 -10.87 -5.70 3.53
C THR A 81 -9.72 -4.70 3.58
N ALA A 82 -9.50 -4.08 4.73
CA ALA A 82 -8.34 -3.21 4.94
C ALA A 82 -7.03 -3.96 4.68
N GLU A 83 -6.97 -5.25 5.03
CA GLU A 83 -5.82 -6.12 4.80
C GLU A 83 -5.54 -6.28 3.29
N ASN A 84 -6.56 -6.62 2.52
CA ASN A 84 -6.42 -6.80 1.08
C ASN A 84 -6.15 -5.48 0.35
N VAL A 85 -6.71 -4.38 0.84
CA VAL A 85 -6.43 -3.04 0.29
C VAL A 85 -4.96 -2.68 0.55
N ALA A 86 -4.47 -2.88 1.77
CA ALA A 86 -3.08 -2.60 2.11
C ALA A 86 -2.11 -3.45 1.26
N LYS A 87 -2.40 -4.75 1.12
CA LYS A 87 -1.59 -5.66 0.30
C LYS A 87 -1.54 -5.22 -1.16
N HIS A 88 -2.69 -4.93 -1.75
CA HIS A 88 -2.75 -4.52 -3.15
C HIS A 88 -1.99 -3.21 -3.39
N ILE A 89 -2.16 -2.22 -2.52
CA ILE A 89 -1.44 -0.95 -2.64
C ILE A 89 0.06 -1.19 -2.51
N ALA A 90 0.50 -1.98 -1.53
CA ALA A 90 1.91 -2.26 -1.32
C ALA A 90 2.55 -2.98 -2.50
N ASP A 91 1.90 -4.02 -3.01
CA ASP A 91 2.41 -4.81 -4.14
C ASP A 91 2.48 -3.96 -5.42
N THR A 92 1.45 -3.16 -5.68
CA THR A 92 1.39 -2.29 -6.85
C THR A 92 2.44 -1.17 -6.76
N LEU A 93 2.57 -0.55 -5.59
CA LEU A 93 3.56 0.49 -5.34
C LEU A 93 4.99 -0.07 -5.53
N ALA A 94 5.27 -1.24 -4.97
CA ALA A 94 6.56 -1.89 -5.11
C ALA A 94 6.89 -2.18 -6.58
N ALA A 95 5.92 -2.67 -7.35
CA ALA A 95 6.12 -2.94 -8.77
C ALA A 95 6.41 -1.66 -9.55
N ARG A 96 5.69 -0.58 -9.28
CA ARG A 96 5.87 0.69 -10.00
C ARG A 96 7.14 1.44 -9.61
N LEU A 97 7.60 1.28 -8.37
CA LEU A 97 8.83 1.92 -7.88
C LEU A 97 10.09 1.09 -8.16
N GLY A 98 9.96 -0.19 -8.48
CA GLY A 98 11.05 -1.17 -8.45
C GLY A 98 12.32 -0.78 -9.18
N GLY A 99 12.24 -0.17 -10.36
CA GLY A 99 13.42 0.26 -11.11
C GLY A 99 13.81 1.73 -10.86
N ARG A 100 13.12 2.42 -9.97
CA ARG A 100 13.23 3.87 -9.77
C ARG A 100 13.81 4.23 -8.40
N LEU A 101 14.08 3.25 -7.56
CA LEU A 101 14.70 3.42 -6.25
C LEU A 101 16.17 3.03 -6.29
N PRO A 102 17.01 3.58 -5.39
CA PRO A 102 18.40 3.19 -5.29
C PRO A 102 18.56 1.70 -4.98
N PRO A 103 19.72 1.10 -5.29
CA PRO A 103 20.00 -0.29 -4.92
C PRO A 103 19.80 -0.53 -3.42
N GLY A 104 19.11 -1.61 -3.08
CA GLY A 104 18.84 -1.97 -1.70
C GLY A 104 17.65 -1.25 -1.07
N ALA A 105 17.08 -0.26 -1.74
CA ALA A 105 15.87 0.41 -1.28
C ALA A 105 14.61 -0.25 -1.86
N GLY A 106 13.53 -0.24 -1.11
CA GLY A 106 12.26 -0.79 -1.55
C GLY A 106 11.12 -0.42 -0.61
N VAL A 107 9.91 -0.78 -1.00
CA VAL A 107 8.73 -0.59 -0.17
C VAL A 107 8.82 -1.51 1.04
N ALA A 108 8.92 -0.92 2.22
CA ALA A 108 9.02 -1.65 3.47
C ALA A 108 7.66 -2.10 3.98
N TRP A 109 6.69 -1.20 3.94
CA TRP A 109 5.33 -1.49 4.38
C TRP A 109 4.35 -0.42 3.90
N VAL A 110 3.09 -0.80 3.87
CA VAL A 110 1.96 0.10 3.65
C VAL A 110 0.97 -0.12 4.78
N ARG A 111 0.54 0.97 5.40
CA ARG A 111 -0.51 0.97 6.42
C ARG A 111 -1.75 1.64 5.86
N VAL A 112 -2.87 0.99 6.02
CA VAL A 112 -4.17 1.53 5.66
C VAL A 112 -4.98 1.72 6.93
N THR A 113 -5.42 2.95 7.16
CA THR A 113 -6.32 3.30 8.27
C THR A 113 -7.71 3.47 7.68
N GLU A 114 -8.58 2.50 7.95
CA GLU A 114 -9.95 2.48 7.46
C GLU A 114 -10.83 3.47 8.21
N ALA A 115 -10.64 3.53 9.52
CA ALA A 115 -11.34 4.44 10.43
C ALA A 115 -10.39 4.85 11.55
N PRO A 116 -10.66 5.93 12.29
CA PRO A 116 -9.81 6.30 13.42
C PRO A 116 -9.61 5.13 14.39
N GLY A 117 -8.36 4.81 14.67
CA GLY A 117 -8.00 3.70 15.56
C GLY A 117 -8.01 2.31 14.93
N CYS A 118 -8.35 2.18 13.64
CA CYS A 118 -8.46 0.88 12.96
C CYS A 118 -7.55 0.86 11.74
N SER A 119 -6.39 0.21 11.84
CA SER A 119 -5.43 0.16 10.76
C SER A 119 -4.86 -1.25 10.56
N THR A 120 -4.42 -1.50 9.33
CA THR A 120 -3.73 -2.72 8.92
C THR A 120 -2.43 -2.34 8.26
N THR A 121 -1.36 -3.05 8.58
CA THR A 121 -0.06 -2.89 7.95
C THR A 121 0.32 -4.16 7.20
N TYR A 122 0.73 -4.00 5.95
CA TYR A 122 1.25 -5.09 5.13
C TYR A 122 2.71 -4.81 4.76
N ARG A 123 3.54 -5.83 4.86
CA ARG A 123 4.97 -5.78 4.53
C ARG A 123 5.24 -6.69 3.34
N PRO A 124 5.49 -6.15 2.12
CA PRO A 124 5.73 -6.98 0.95
C PRO A 124 7.04 -7.75 1.08
N GLY A 125 7.09 -8.93 0.49
CA GLY A 125 8.31 -9.72 0.41
C GLY A 125 8.74 -10.46 1.68
N GLN A 126 8.01 -10.33 2.78
CA GLN A 126 8.37 -11.00 4.04
C GLN A 126 8.42 -12.53 3.92
N GLY A 127 7.53 -13.13 3.13
CA GLY A 127 7.50 -14.56 2.91
C GLY A 127 8.53 -15.08 1.91
N ARG A 128 9.22 -14.21 1.20
CA ARG A 128 10.16 -14.60 0.13
C ARG A 128 11.62 -14.67 0.60
N ARG A 129 11.92 -14.14 1.77
CA ARG A 129 13.30 -14.12 2.29
C ARG A 129 13.84 -15.51 2.63
N GLY A 130 12.98 -16.47 2.93
CA GLY A 130 13.38 -17.84 3.25
C GLY A 130 13.74 -18.68 2.02
N SER A 131 13.19 -18.37 0.85
CA SER A 131 13.40 -19.17 -0.35
C SER A 131 14.74 -18.90 -1.03
N GLY A 132 15.36 -17.76 -0.77
CA GLY A 132 16.68 -17.43 -1.29
C GLY A 132 17.83 -17.95 -0.44
N ALA A 133 17.56 -18.29 0.79
CA ALA A 133 18.60 -18.69 1.75
C ALA A 133 19.10 -20.14 1.57
N GLY A 134 18.38 -20.93 0.78
CA GLY A 134 18.74 -22.33 0.51
C GLY A 134 19.68 -22.50 -0.69
N VAL A 135 20.23 -21.45 -1.18
CA VAL A 135 21.12 -21.49 -2.35
C VAL A 135 22.57 -21.50 -1.93
#